data_4cad4b4f67564400cd3101376960903b
#
_entry.id   4cad4b4f67564400cd3101376960903b
#
_cell.length_a   1.000
_cell.length_b   1.000
_cell.length_c   1.000
_cell.angle_alpha   90.00
_cell.angle_beta   90.00
_cell.angle_gamma   90.00
#
_symmetry.space_group_name_H-M   'P 1'
#
loop_
_entity.id
_entity.type
_entity.pdbx_description
1 polymer ?
#
loop_
_entity_poly.entity_id
_entity_poly.type
_entity_poly.pdbx_seq_one_letter_code
_entity_poly.pdbx_strand_id
1 'polypeptide(L)'
;MRTLFKGGSVVSGNGAKRADLLVEGEKVVALGRNLKVEADHIVDVEGCLLFPGFIDAHTHFDLDVCNTTTADDFYTGSRAALRGGTTTVIDFACPNKGESLQYGLDLWHQKADGKTFCDYGFHMTIDDWNESIRAELKNMFAQYNNSTVFGFYVNGVNLANGIKKPPLCKGRWILP
;
A
#
# COMPACT_ATOMS: atom_id res chain seq x y z
N MET A 1 -23.44 8.05 -7.60
CA MET A 1 -24.09 6.83 -7.07
C MET A 1 -23.94 6.83 -5.55
N ARG A 2 -25.06 6.67 -4.84
CA ARG A 2 -25.13 6.66 -3.37
C ARG A 2 -25.55 5.26 -2.91
N THR A 3 -24.77 4.66 -2.02
CA THR A 3 -25.05 3.33 -1.45
C THR A 3 -25.16 3.43 0.08
N LEU A 4 -26.31 3.00 0.61
CA LEU A 4 -26.56 2.94 2.05
C LEU A 4 -26.38 1.50 2.54
N PHE A 5 -25.41 1.26 3.40
CA PHE A 5 -25.25 0.02 4.16
C PHE A 5 -26.00 0.18 5.48
N LYS A 6 -27.04 -0.66 5.68
CA LYS A 6 -28.00 -0.49 6.77
C LYS A 6 -27.97 -1.63 7.78
N GLY A 7 -27.98 -1.28 9.06
CA GLY A 7 -28.18 -2.24 10.16
C GLY A 7 -26.93 -2.95 10.66
N GLY A 8 -25.75 -2.68 10.10
CA GLY A 8 -24.49 -3.30 10.51
C GLY A 8 -23.84 -2.67 11.73
N SER A 9 -22.64 -3.13 12.04
CA SER A 9 -21.75 -2.54 13.04
C SER A 9 -20.46 -2.08 12.40
N VAL A 10 -20.21 -0.78 12.39
CA VAL A 10 -19.00 -0.19 11.84
C VAL A 10 -17.85 -0.33 12.82
N VAL A 11 -16.74 -0.87 12.36
CA VAL A 11 -15.53 -1.11 13.15
C VAL A 11 -14.54 0.03 12.95
N SER A 12 -13.99 0.50 14.05
CA SER A 12 -12.95 1.54 14.09
C SER A 12 -11.92 1.21 15.18
N GLY A 13 -10.87 2.02 15.33
CA GLY A 13 -9.90 1.89 16.41
C GLY A 13 -10.52 1.94 17.82
N ASN A 14 -11.75 2.46 17.96
CA ASN A 14 -12.50 2.52 19.21
C ASN A 14 -13.52 1.37 19.37
N GLY A 15 -13.40 0.32 18.58
CA GLY A 15 -14.27 -0.85 18.59
C GLY A 15 -15.42 -0.77 17.58
N ALA A 16 -16.36 -1.72 17.68
CA ALA A 16 -17.51 -1.84 16.80
C ALA A 16 -18.73 -1.10 17.37
N LYS A 17 -19.41 -0.31 16.54
CA LYS A 17 -20.64 0.41 16.92
C LYS A 17 -21.71 0.21 15.87
N ARG A 18 -22.93 -0.15 16.28
CA ARG A 18 -24.07 -0.27 15.38
C ARG A 18 -24.35 1.08 14.73
N ALA A 19 -24.27 1.11 13.41
CA ALA A 19 -24.51 2.31 12.61
C ALA A 19 -24.79 1.93 11.15
N ASP A 20 -25.56 2.78 10.47
CA ASP A 20 -25.67 2.78 9.02
C ASP A 20 -24.52 3.60 8.43
N LEU A 21 -24.05 3.24 7.25
CA LEU A 21 -22.97 3.89 6.53
C LEU A 21 -23.48 4.30 5.14
N LEU A 22 -23.35 5.59 4.79
CA LEU A 22 -23.63 6.08 3.46
C LEU A 22 -22.35 6.37 2.71
N VAL A 23 -22.22 5.77 1.54
CA VAL A 23 -21.13 6.03 0.58
C VAL A 23 -21.67 6.77 -0.61
N GLU A 24 -20.99 7.82 -1.05
CA GLU A 24 -21.27 8.54 -2.29
C GLU A 24 -20.01 8.56 -3.17
N GLY A 25 -20.11 7.92 -4.34
CA GLY A 25 -18.94 7.64 -5.16
C GLY A 25 -17.94 6.78 -4.40
N GLU A 26 -16.76 7.32 -4.11
CA GLU A 26 -15.65 6.64 -3.40
C GLU A 26 -15.51 7.09 -1.93
N LYS A 27 -16.44 7.89 -1.42
CA LYS A 27 -16.30 8.50 -0.09
C LYS A 27 -17.43 8.11 0.84
N VAL A 28 -17.08 7.85 2.10
CA VAL A 28 -18.03 7.79 3.19
C VAL A 28 -18.49 9.21 3.51
N VAL A 29 -19.79 9.49 3.32
CA VAL A 29 -20.36 10.84 3.50
C VAL A 29 -21.24 10.96 4.74
N ALA A 30 -21.75 9.84 5.28
CA ALA A 30 -22.47 9.84 6.55
C ALA A 30 -22.30 8.52 7.30
N LEU A 31 -22.30 8.64 8.64
CA LEU A 31 -22.28 7.53 9.57
C LEU A 31 -23.23 7.88 10.72
N GLY A 32 -24.19 7.01 11.01
CA GLY A 32 -25.15 7.26 12.08
C GLY A 32 -26.16 6.14 12.24
N ARG A 33 -26.98 6.22 13.29
CA ARG A 33 -28.05 5.26 13.52
C ARG A 33 -29.32 5.69 12.77
N ASN A 34 -29.95 4.73 12.10
CA ASN A 34 -31.24 4.93 11.41
C ASN A 34 -31.21 6.12 10.43
N LEU A 35 -30.20 6.17 9.58
CA LEU A 35 -30.06 7.23 8.58
C LEU A 35 -31.31 7.26 7.69
N LYS A 36 -31.97 8.42 7.65
CA LYS A 36 -33.11 8.71 6.77
C LYS A 36 -32.59 9.53 5.60
N VAL A 37 -32.01 8.85 4.63
CA VAL A 37 -31.39 9.47 3.45
C VAL A 37 -31.82 8.73 2.19
N GLU A 38 -31.91 9.46 1.08
CA GLU A 38 -32.10 8.85 -0.21
C GLU A 38 -30.78 8.21 -0.68
N ALA A 39 -30.89 7.00 -1.21
CA ALA A 39 -29.78 6.26 -1.77
C ALA A 39 -30.23 5.49 -3.02
N ASP A 40 -29.33 5.37 -3.98
CA ASP A 40 -29.58 4.61 -5.21
C ASP A 40 -29.63 3.10 -4.92
N HIS A 41 -28.83 2.66 -3.96
CA HIS A 41 -28.75 1.27 -3.50
C HIS A 41 -28.80 1.20 -1.98
N ILE A 42 -29.58 0.24 -1.47
CA ILE A 42 -29.62 -0.10 -0.04
C ILE A 42 -29.14 -1.53 0.10
N VAL A 43 -28.09 -1.72 0.90
CA VAL A 43 -27.53 -3.04 1.21
C VAL A 43 -27.83 -3.33 2.68
N ASP A 44 -28.62 -4.38 2.91
CA ASP A 44 -28.84 -4.87 4.28
C ASP A 44 -27.59 -5.61 4.77
N VAL A 45 -27.03 -5.11 5.84
CA VAL A 45 -25.83 -5.66 6.50
C VAL A 45 -26.07 -5.93 7.98
N GLU A 46 -27.34 -6.25 8.34
CA GLU A 46 -27.68 -6.60 9.71
C GLU A 46 -26.90 -7.84 10.16
N GLY A 47 -26.31 -7.76 11.35
CA GLY A 47 -25.43 -8.81 11.89
C GLY A 47 -24.01 -8.81 11.34
N CYS A 48 -23.70 -7.98 10.33
CA CYS A 48 -22.36 -7.88 9.75
C CYS A 48 -21.50 -6.82 10.46
N LEU A 49 -20.20 -7.05 10.42
CA LEU A 49 -19.19 -6.05 10.78
C LEU A 49 -18.71 -5.35 9.49
N LEU A 50 -18.76 -4.03 9.48
CA LEU A 50 -18.26 -3.20 8.39
C LEU A 50 -16.87 -2.69 8.78
N PHE A 51 -15.85 -3.17 8.07
CA PHE A 51 -14.47 -2.72 8.23
C PHE A 51 -14.12 -1.74 7.11
N PRO A 52 -13.17 -0.80 7.36
CA PRO A 52 -12.44 -0.19 6.25
C PRO A 52 -11.68 -1.28 5.49
N GLY A 53 -11.38 -1.05 4.22
CA GLY A 53 -10.52 -1.96 3.48
C GLY A 53 -9.18 -2.15 4.18
N PHE A 54 -8.67 -3.38 4.18
CA PHE A 54 -7.39 -3.68 4.79
C PHE A 54 -6.24 -3.18 3.92
N ILE A 55 -5.12 -2.87 4.57
CA ILE A 55 -3.86 -2.49 3.93
C ILE A 55 -2.87 -3.61 4.19
N ASP A 56 -2.38 -4.25 3.12
CA ASP A 56 -1.24 -5.15 3.21
C ASP A 56 0.03 -4.35 2.89
N ALA A 57 0.80 -4.07 3.93
CA ALA A 57 1.97 -3.21 3.84
C ALA A 57 3.26 -3.97 3.49
N HIS A 58 3.18 -5.24 3.09
CA HIS A 58 4.36 -6.04 2.76
C HIS A 58 4.01 -7.15 1.78
N THR A 59 4.05 -6.84 0.48
CA THR A 59 3.79 -7.80 -0.59
C THR A 59 4.99 -7.92 -1.53
N HIS A 60 5.04 -9.02 -2.28
CA HIS A 60 6.06 -9.29 -3.29
C HIS A 60 5.41 -9.92 -4.51
N PHE A 61 4.85 -9.08 -5.38
CA PHE A 61 4.28 -9.50 -6.66
C PHE A 61 5.32 -9.41 -7.78
N ASP A 62 5.33 -10.44 -8.66
CA ASP A 62 6.21 -10.47 -9.82
C ASP A 62 7.68 -10.15 -9.48
N LEU A 63 8.13 -10.65 -8.32
CA LEU A 63 9.49 -10.45 -7.83
C LEU A 63 10.38 -11.61 -8.26
N ASP A 64 11.43 -11.30 -9.00
CA ASP A 64 12.51 -12.24 -9.31
C ASP A 64 13.43 -12.41 -8.10
N VAL A 65 13.48 -13.63 -7.56
CA VAL A 65 14.29 -13.96 -6.37
C VAL A 65 14.71 -15.43 -6.41
N CYS A 66 15.94 -15.72 -6.02
CA CYS A 66 16.47 -17.09 -5.93
C CYS A 66 16.31 -17.91 -7.24
N ASN A 67 16.55 -17.30 -8.39
CA ASN A 67 16.40 -17.89 -9.73
C ASN A 67 14.96 -18.36 -10.07
N THR A 68 13.97 -17.76 -9.44
CA THR A 68 12.55 -17.95 -9.73
C THR A 68 11.82 -16.62 -9.61
N THR A 69 10.55 -16.62 -9.98
CA THR A 69 9.67 -15.44 -9.82
C THR A 69 8.54 -15.81 -8.86
N THR A 70 8.09 -14.88 -8.03
CA THR A 70 6.92 -15.11 -7.17
C THR A 70 5.70 -15.48 -8.02
N ALA A 71 4.84 -16.36 -7.48
CA ALA A 71 3.76 -16.99 -8.24
C ALA A 71 2.69 -16.00 -8.72
N ASP A 72 2.44 -14.95 -7.93
CA ASP A 72 1.46 -13.91 -8.26
C ASP A 72 2.15 -12.68 -8.87
N ASP A 73 1.56 -12.20 -9.95
CA ASP A 73 1.81 -10.87 -10.50
C ASP A 73 0.86 -9.83 -9.89
N PHE A 74 0.97 -8.57 -10.31
CA PHE A 74 0.09 -7.51 -9.80
C PHE A 74 -1.37 -7.72 -10.17
N TYR A 75 -1.67 -8.41 -11.26
CA TYR A 75 -3.05 -8.71 -11.67
C TYR A 75 -3.66 -9.79 -10.76
N THR A 76 -3.00 -10.93 -10.62
CA THR A 76 -3.52 -12.07 -9.86
C THR A 76 -3.51 -11.81 -8.36
N GLY A 77 -2.39 -11.27 -7.84
CA GLY A 77 -2.22 -10.98 -6.43
C GLY A 77 -3.15 -9.89 -5.92
N SER A 78 -3.28 -8.75 -6.62
CA SER A 78 -4.19 -7.68 -6.21
C SER A 78 -5.66 -8.11 -6.29
N ARG A 79 -6.01 -8.93 -7.27
CA ARG A 79 -7.36 -9.52 -7.38
C ARG A 79 -7.67 -10.45 -6.21
N ALA A 80 -6.70 -11.27 -5.79
CA ALA A 80 -6.85 -12.13 -4.62
C ALA A 80 -6.95 -11.30 -3.32
N ALA A 81 -6.10 -10.28 -3.18
CA ALA A 81 -6.12 -9.34 -2.06
C ALA A 81 -7.50 -8.67 -1.91
N LEU A 82 -8.04 -8.13 -3.00
CA LEU A 82 -9.35 -7.48 -3.00
C LEU A 82 -10.48 -8.44 -2.61
N ARG A 83 -10.42 -9.70 -3.05
CA ARG A 83 -11.39 -10.73 -2.63
C ARG A 83 -11.31 -11.06 -1.15
N GLY A 84 -10.14 -10.89 -0.54
CA GLY A 84 -9.91 -11.02 0.91
C GLY A 84 -10.27 -9.77 1.72
N GLY A 85 -10.67 -8.67 1.05
CA GLY A 85 -10.99 -7.40 1.71
C GLY A 85 -9.80 -6.44 1.86
N THR A 86 -8.65 -6.78 1.28
CA THR A 86 -7.49 -5.88 1.20
C THR A 86 -7.67 -4.95 0.01
N THR A 87 -7.76 -3.65 0.26
CA THR A 87 -8.02 -2.62 -0.76
C THR A 87 -6.78 -1.80 -1.11
N THR A 88 -5.69 -2.00 -0.39
CA THR A 88 -4.41 -1.35 -0.66
C THR A 88 -3.28 -2.34 -0.40
N VAL A 89 -2.33 -2.42 -1.33
CA VAL A 89 -1.11 -3.22 -1.17
C VAL A 89 0.11 -2.32 -1.28
N ILE A 90 1.13 -2.59 -0.48
CA ILE A 90 2.42 -1.90 -0.57
C ILE A 90 3.47 -2.95 -0.88
N ASP A 91 3.92 -2.94 -2.12
CA ASP A 91 4.91 -3.88 -2.64
C ASP A 91 6.32 -3.33 -2.49
N PHE A 92 7.34 -4.11 -2.85
CA PHE A 92 8.73 -3.70 -2.76
C PHE A 92 9.33 -3.56 -4.15
N ALA A 93 9.65 -2.32 -4.53
CA ALA A 93 10.48 -2.05 -5.69
C ALA A 93 11.94 -2.44 -5.34
N CYS A 94 12.42 -3.48 -6.00
CA CYS A 94 13.71 -4.13 -5.70
C CYS A 94 14.67 -4.00 -6.89
N PRO A 95 15.36 -2.86 -7.09
CA PRO A 95 16.43 -2.78 -8.07
C PRO A 95 17.56 -3.73 -7.71
N ASN A 96 18.20 -4.30 -8.71
CA ASN A 96 19.38 -5.12 -8.48
C ASN A 96 20.58 -4.24 -8.08
N LYS A 97 21.58 -4.87 -7.49
CA LYS A 97 22.85 -4.20 -7.17
C LYS A 97 23.47 -3.59 -8.42
N GLY A 98 23.81 -2.30 -8.35
CA GLY A 98 24.35 -1.53 -9.45
C GLY A 98 23.30 -0.83 -10.35
N GLU A 99 22.02 -1.10 -10.14
CA GLU A 99 20.94 -0.37 -10.80
C GLU A 99 20.56 0.89 -9.98
N SER A 100 19.96 1.87 -10.64
CA SER A 100 19.46 3.07 -9.98
C SER A 100 18.13 2.80 -9.25
N LEU A 101 17.86 3.55 -8.18
CA LEU A 101 16.57 3.46 -7.47
C LEU A 101 15.41 3.87 -8.38
N GLN A 102 15.64 4.89 -9.22
CA GLN A 102 14.62 5.34 -10.18
C GLN A 102 14.28 4.25 -11.20
N TYR A 103 15.28 3.54 -11.72
CA TYR A 103 15.05 2.41 -12.63
C TYR A 103 14.20 1.33 -11.96
N GLY A 104 14.52 0.98 -10.72
CA GLY A 104 13.73 0.02 -9.94
C GLY A 104 12.29 0.47 -9.77
N LEU A 105 12.07 1.73 -9.44
CA LEU A 105 10.71 2.29 -9.30
C LEU A 105 9.93 2.24 -10.60
N ASP A 106 10.55 2.66 -11.70
CA ASP A 106 9.93 2.67 -13.04
C ASP A 106 9.57 1.25 -13.49
N LEU A 107 10.41 0.26 -13.19
CA LEU A 107 10.15 -1.14 -13.48
C LEU A 107 8.92 -1.65 -12.70
N TRP A 108 8.81 -1.33 -11.41
CA TRP A 108 7.65 -1.73 -10.61
C TRP A 108 6.36 -1.04 -11.07
N HIS A 109 6.43 0.22 -11.49
CA HIS A 109 5.32 0.88 -12.15
C HIS A 109 4.89 0.15 -13.42
N GLN A 110 5.81 -0.26 -14.29
CA GLN A 110 5.47 -1.05 -15.50
C GLN A 110 4.79 -2.39 -15.17
N LYS A 111 5.13 -3.01 -14.03
CA LYS A 111 4.50 -4.23 -13.56
C LYS A 111 3.09 -4.00 -13.00
N ALA A 112 2.83 -2.85 -12.36
CA ALA A 112 1.62 -2.55 -11.61
C ALA A 112 0.60 -1.70 -12.35
N ASP A 113 1.06 -0.68 -13.12
CA ASP A 113 0.18 0.34 -13.71
C ASP A 113 -0.83 -0.27 -14.67
N GLY A 114 -2.11 0.02 -14.41
CA GLY A 114 -3.24 -0.48 -15.20
C GLY A 114 -3.54 -1.97 -15.03
N LYS A 115 -2.83 -2.69 -14.13
CA LYS A 115 -3.03 -4.12 -13.88
C LYS A 115 -3.59 -4.43 -12.50
N THR A 116 -3.45 -3.53 -11.53
CA THR A 116 -3.93 -3.71 -10.16
C THR A 116 -5.43 -3.47 -10.03
N PHE A 117 -6.09 -4.26 -9.17
CA PHE A 117 -7.51 -4.14 -8.83
C PHE A 117 -7.76 -3.34 -7.54
N CYS A 118 -6.72 -3.03 -6.80
CA CYS A 118 -6.78 -2.23 -5.57
C CYS A 118 -5.75 -1.10 -5.64
N ASP A 119 -5.79 -0.18 -4.70
CA ASP A 119 -4.75 0.83 -4.56
C ASP A 119 -3.41 0.18 -4.27
N TYR A 120 -2.34 0.78 -4.73
CA TYR A 120 -0.99 0.26 -4.51
C TYR A 120 0.03 1.38 -4.28
N GLY A 121 1.12 0.98 -3.67
CA GLY A 121 2.32 1.80 -3.52
C GLY A 121 3.53 0.91 -3.32
N PHE A 122 4.69 1.53 -3.13
CA PHE A 122 5.94 0.80 -3.04
C PHE A 122 6.75 1.18 -1.82
N HIS A 123 7.47 0.20 -1.28
CA HIS A 123 8.69 0.41 -0.52
C HIS A 123 9.86 0.27 -1.48
N MET A 124 10.85 1.14 -1.37
CA MET A 124 12.07 1.04 -2.16
C MET A 124 13.13 0.25 -1.38
N THR A 125 13.63 -0.86 -1.94
CA THR A 125 14.77 -1.55 -1.36
C THR A 125 16.08 -0.88 -1.77
N ILE A 126 17.04 -0.89 -0.87
CA ILE A 126 18.38 -0.34 -1.08
C ILE A 126 19.37 -1.46 -0.79
N ASP A 127 19.81 -2.13 -1.85
CA ASP A 127 20.73 -3.28 -1.79
C ASP A 127 22.19 -2.88 -2.03
N ASP A 128 22.43 -1.67 -2.52
CA ASP A 128 23.76 -1.08 -2.70
C ASP A 128 23.79 0.31 -2.06
N TRP A 129 24.98 0.73 -1.60
CA TRP A 129 25.15 2.04 -1.02
C TRP A 129 26.41 2.72 -1.58
N ASN A 130 26.19 3.76 -2.36
CA ASN A 130 27.21 4.60 -2.95
C ASN A 130 26.71 6.05 -3.07
N GLU A 131 27.56 6.97 -3.54
CA GLU A 131 27.20 8.40 -3.64
C GLU A 131 26.07 8.66 -4.64
N SER A 132 25.95 7.85 -5.70
CA SER A 132 24.84 7.96 -6.66
C SER A 132 23.51 7.61 -5.99
N ILE A 133 23.44 6.45 -5.34
CA ILE A 133 22.25 5.99 -4.59
C ILE A 133 21.88 6.99 -3.49
N ARG A 134 22.88 7.55 -2.81
CA ARG A 134 22.64 8.59 -1.80
C ARG A 134 22.02 9.86 -2.39
N ALA A 135 22.45 10.27 -3.57
CA ALA A 135 21.89 11.43 -4.25
C ALA A 135 20.45 11.16 -4.75
N GLU A 136 20.21 9.99 -5.34
CA GLU A 136 18.88 9.56 -5.76
C GLU A 136 17.89 9.49 -4.58
N LEU A 137 18.33 8.91 -3.47
CA LEU A 137 17.53 8.82 -2.24
C LEU A 137 17.06 10.21 -1.77
N LYS A 138 17.97 11.21 -1.78
CA LYS A 138 17.61 12.58 -1.43
C LYS A 138 16.58 13.18 -2.37
N ASN A 139 16.71 12.92 -3.68
CA ASN A 139 15.77 13.41 -4.67
C ASN A 139 14.39 12.74 -4.52
N MET A 140 14.35 11.44 -4.27
CA MET A 140 13.10 10.71 -4.00
C MET A 140 12.40 11.24 -2.75
N PHE A 141 13.14 11.54 -1.67
CA PHE A 141 12.57 12.17 -0.48
C PHE A 141 12.01 13.56 -0.76
N ALA A 142 12.69 14.37 -1.56
CA ALA A 142 12.23 15.71 -1.90
C ALA A 142 10.92 15.68 -2.73
N GLN A 143 10.69 14.59 -3.47
CA GLN A 143 9.50 14.38 -4.30
C GLN A 143 8.41 13.58 -3.58
N TYR A 144 8.62 13.19 -2.32
CA TYR A 144 7.79 12.26 -1.55
C TYR A 144 6.29 12.61 -1.54
N ASN A 145 5.92 13.88 -1.51
CA ASN A 145 4.52 14.33 -1.51
C ASN A 145 3.75 13.98 -2.81
N ASN A 146 4.44 13.57 -3.88
CA ASN A 146 3.87 13.19 -5.17
C ASN A 146 4.29 11.77 -5.62
N SER A 147 4.93 11.01 -4.75
CA SER A 147 5.49 9.70 -5.05
C SER A 147 4.60 8.58 -4.52
N THR A 148 4.56 7.46 -5.25
CA THR A 148 3.99 6.20 -4.77
C THR A 148 4.91 5.43 -3.83
N VAL A 149 6.05 6.00 -3.43
CA VAL A 149 7.01 5.39 -2.51
C VAL A 149 6.63 5.72 -1.07
N PHE A 150 6.22 4.70 -0.31
CA PHE A 150 5.80 4.82 1.09
C PHE A 150 6.94 4.70 2.10
N GLY A 151 8.07 4.14 1.72
CA GLY A 151 9.19 3.96 2.63
C GLY A 151 10.42 3.40 1.95
N PHE A 152 11.53 3.35 2.69
CA PHE A 152 12.80 2.82 2.22
C PHE A 152 13.24 1.67 3.12
N TYR A 153 13.63 0.56 2.52
CA TYR A 153 14.10 -0.62 3.20
C TYR A 153 15.56 -0.89 2.82
N VAL A 154 16.46 -0.88 3.79
CA VAL A 154 17.89 -1.18 3.57
C VAL A 154 18.10 -2.66 3.79
N ASN A 155 18.40 -3.38 2.72
CA ASN A 155 18.64 -4.81 2.74
C ASN A 155 20.13 -5.10 2.59
N GLY A 156 20.68 -5.87 3.51
CA GLY A 156 22.00 -6.50 3.36
C GLY A 156 23.21 -5.59 3.08
N VAL A 157 23.08 -4.28 3.19
CA VAL A 157 24.20 -3.35 2.95
C VAL A 157 25.26 -3.59 4.01
N ASN A 158 26.40 -4.11 3.58
CA ASN A 158 27.54 -4.34 4.46
C ASN A 158 28.14 -3.00 4.89
N LEU A 159 27.74 -2.55 6.07
CA LEU A 159 28.23 -1.29 6.70
C LEU A 159 29.66 -1.39 7.23
N ALA A 160 30.35 -2.53 7.05
CA ALA A 160 31.70 -2.76 7.54
C ALA A 160 32.77 -1.80 6.95
N ASN A 161 32.46 -1.11 5.85
CA ASN A 161 33.39 -0.19 5.19
C ASN A 161 33.23 1.27 5.65
N GLY A 162 32.83 1.52 6.92
CA GLY A 162 32.86 2.85 7.51
C GLY A 162 31.75 3.82 7.09
N ILE A 163 30.71 3.34 6.39
CA ILE A 163 29.55 4.15 6.08
C ILE A 163 28.73 4.30 7.37
N LYS A 164 28.69 5.50 7.92
CA LYS A 164 27.76 5.81 9.00
C LYS A 164 26.36 5.51 8.50
N LYS A 165 25.59 4.70 9.26
CA LYS A 165 24.18 4.44 8.95
C LYS A 165 23.50 5.74 8.53
N PRO A 166 22.80 5.79 7.39
CA PRO A 166 21.97 6.96 7.09
C PRO A 166 21.06 7.21 8.31
N PRO A 167 20.72 8.45 8.63
CA PRO A 167 19.96 8.79 9.83
C PRO A 167 18.59 8.07 9.91
N LEU A 168 18.17 7.43 8.83
CA LEU A 168 16.91 6.68 8.67
C LEU A 168 16.97 5.21 9.13
N CYS A 169 18.18 4.67 9.43
CA CYS A 169 18.38 3.23 9.70
C CYS A 169 18.35 2.89 11.19
N LYS A 170 17.37 3.33 11.94
CA LYS A 170 17.09 2.82 13.30
C LYS A 170 15.88 1.88 13.33
N GLY A 171 15.71 1.02 12.35
CA GLY A 171 14.64 0.00 12.39
C GLY A 171 13.22 0.56 12.63
N ARG A 172 12.98 1.82 12.29
CA ARG A 172 11.67 2.43 12.33
C ARG A 172 11.22 2.71 10.92
N TRP A 173 10.06 2.18 10.60
CA TRP A 173 9.26 2.62 9.48
C TRP A 173 9.06 4.14 9.62
N ILE A 174 9.55 4.90 8.66
CA ILE A 174 9.20 6.31 8.60
C ILE A 174 7.90 6.35 7.80
N LEU A 175 6.80 6.27 8.53
CA LEU A 175 5.53 6.77 8.02
C LEU A 175 5.54 8.29 8.20
N PRO A 176 4.98 9.04 7.24
CA PRO A 176 4.83 10.49 7.37
C PRO A 176 3.95 10.86 8.56
#